data_ec771ea0b3b02477ec238e41ae31cb31
#
_entry.id   ec771ea0b3b02477ec238e41ae31cb31
#
_cell.length_a   1.000
_cell.length_b   1.000
_cell.length_c   1.000
_cell.angle_alpha   90.00
_cell.angle_beta   90.00
_cell.angle_gamma   90.00
#
_symmetry.space_group_name_H-M   'P 1'
#
loop_
_entity.id
_entity.type
_entity.pdbx_description
1 polymer ?
#
loop_
_entity_poly.entity_id
_entity_poly.type
_entity_poly.pdbx_seq_one_letter_code
_entity_poly.pdbx_strand_id
1 'polypeptide(L)'
;MAHQSLYRTYRPKRFEDIVGQDQVVAPLIEQIKVEKVGHAFLFAGSRGLGKTSIARIFARELGTSDRDLYEIDAASHNGVDYIRELTENIYTLPFESKYKVYILDEAHMLSKGAWNAFLKTLEEPPAHAIFILATTEREKVPETVESRCQVYDFKKPTRSILAKTVVDIAKKEGYALEAAGAELIALLGDGSYRDALSVLEKVLASVTDKKVSREDVERATGAPKHSLVLTLLKSLAEGNQGDALMAIRTADSAGVDMQLYLTLLLEALRHVLLIRHAPELKTELATELGSDAYGELETLAKAAGSRISHATLHTFLDAASRIRFSPVPALPLELAVLELMNHAADNA
;
A
#
# COMPACT_ATOMS: atom_id res chain seq x y z
N MET A 1 -25.69 15.80 -5.14
CA MET A 1 -24.72 15.67 -4.03
C MET A 1 -23.32 15.64 -4.63
N ALA A 2 -22.34 16.34 -4.04
CA ALA A 2 -20.97 16.27 -4.53
C ALA A 2 -20.46 14.82 -4.39
N HIS A 3 -19.87 14.27 -5.45
CA HIS A 3 -19.29 12.95 -5.47
C HIS A 3 -18.13 12.91 -4.47
N GLN A 4 -18.28 12.17 -3.38
CA GLN A 4 -17.23 12.02 -2.39
C GLN A 4 -16.43 10.76 -2.73
N SER A 5 -15.10 10.87 -2.72
CA SER A 5 -14.21 9.74 -3.06
C SER A 5 -14.40 8.53 -2.13
N LEU A 6 -14.26 7.32 -2.68
CA LEU A 6 -14.48 6.07 -1.94
C LEU A 6 -13.62 5.97 -0.68
N TYR A 7 -12.34 6.40 -0.72
CA TYR A 7 -11.48 6.37 0.46
C TYR A 7 -11.92 7.32 1.58
N ARG A 8 -12.79 8.32 1.28
CA ARG A 8 -13.43 9.19 2.27
C ARG A 8 -14.74 8.60 2.77
N THR A 9 -15.56 8.09 1.85
CA THR A 9 -16.88 7.49 2.14
C THR A 9 -16.74 6.27 3.04
N TYR A 10 -15.76 5.41 2.74
CA TYR A 10 -15.46 4.17 3.48
C TYR A 10 -14.36 4.31 4.52
N ARG A 11 -14.07 5.55 4.93
CA ARG A 11 -13.12 5.77 6.04
C ARG A 11 -13.67 5.15 7.32
N PRO A 12 -12.91 4.25 7.99
CA PRO A 12 -13.32 3.62 9.24
C PRO A 12 -13.76 4.67 10.28
N LYS A 13 -14.84 4.36 11.01
CA LYS A 13 -15.40 5.23 12.04
C LYS A 13 -15.29 4.65 13.44
N ARG A 14 -15.07 3.34 13.58
CA ARG A 14 -14.89 2.60 14.83
C ARG A 14 -13.70 1.65 14.70
N PHE A 15 -13.17 1.19 15.83
CA PHE A 15 -12.04 0.25 15.84
C PHE A 15 -12.38 -1.07 15.16
N GLU A 16 -13.63 -1.55 15.24
CA GLU A 16 -14.08 -2.78 14.59
C GLU A 16 -14.05 -2.71 13.06
N ASP A 17 -14.08 -1.50 12.50
CA ASP A 17 -14.00 -1.27 11.05
C ASP A 17 -12.55 -1.29 10.53
N ILE A 18 -11.55 -1.32 11.43
CA ILE A 18 -10.13 -1.33 11.06
C ILE A 18 -9.71 -2.72 10.63
N VAL A 19 -9.02 -2.82 9.52
CA VAL A 19 -8.51 -4.08 8.98
C VAL A 19 -6.97 -4.07 9.02
N GLY A 20 -6.38 -5.14 9.53
CA GLY A 20 -4.94 -5.41 9.42
C GLY A 20 -4.01 -4.52 10.24
N GLN A 21 -4.50 -3.90 11.34
CA GLN A 21 -3.70 -3.10 12.27
C GLN A 21 -3.92 -3.52 13.73
N ASP A 22 -4.16 -4.80 13.98
CA ASP A 22 -4.51 -5.32 15.32
C ASP A 22 -3.45 -4.98 16.36
N GLN A 23 -2.17 -4.96 15.99
CA GLN A 23 -1.04 -4.61 16.87
C GLN A 23 -1.07 -3.15 17.34
N VAL A 24 -1.79 -2.28 16.63
CA VAL A 24 -2.00 -0.87 17.00
C VAL A 24 -3.32 -0.71 17.76
N VAL A 25 -4.38 -1.33 17.25
CA VAL A 25 -5.74 -1.16 17.76
C VAL A 25 -5.91 -1.79 19.16
N ALA A 26 -5.42 -3.01 19.38
CA ALA A 26 -5.62 -3.72 20.64
C ALA A 26 -5.02 -2.98 21.85
N PRO A 27 -3.77 -2.48 21.81
CA PRO A 27 -3.22 -1.69 22.93
C PRO A 27 -3.95 -0.36 23.17
N LEU A 28 -4.45 0.30 22.11
CA LEU A 28 -5.20 1.55 22.28
C LEU A 28 -6.55 1.30 22.97
N ILE A 29 -7.26 0.24 22.59
CA ILE A 29 -8.50 -0.18 23.26
C ILE A 29 -8.24 -0.51 24.74
N GLU A 30 -7.15 -1.21 25.03
CA GLU A 30 -6.82 -1.57 26.41
C GLU A 30 -6.55 -0.33 27.28
N GLN A 31 -5.81 0.67 26.75
CA GLN A 31 -5.58 1.92 27.48
C GLN A 31 -6.89 2.65 27.82
N ILE A 32 -7.86 2.64 26.91
CA ILE A 32 -9.20 3.24 27.13
C ILE A 32 -9.92 2.49 28.25
N LYS A 33 -9.94 1.14 28.18
CA LYS A 33 -10.65 0.29 29.17
C LYS A 33 -10.11 0.44 30.59
N VAL A 34 -8.79 0.56 30.73
CA VAL A 34 -8.15 0.70 32.07
C VAL A 34 -8.05 2.16 32.52
N GLU A 35 -8.56 3.10 31.73
CA GLU A 35 -8.52 4.55 31.97
C GLU A 35 -7.08 5.10 32.20
N LYS A 36 -6.06 4.43 31.64
CA LYS A 36 -4.65 4.81 31.73
C LYS A 36 -4.13 5.18 30.34
N VAL A 37 -4.52 6.35 29.86
CA VAL A 37 -4.15 6.85 28.54
C VAL A 37 -2.86 7.65 28.64
N GLY A 38 -1.91 7.35 27.77
CA GLY A 38 -0.70 8.14 27.62
C GLY A 38 -1.00 9.55 27.07
N HIS A 39 -0.11 10.49 27.29
CA HIS A 39 -0.27 11.87 26.81
C HIS A 39 0.27 12.09 25.40
N ALA A 40 1.20 11.24 24.91
CA ALA A 40 1.83 11.40 23.60
C ALA A 40 1.98 10.06 22.85
N PHE A 41 1.57 10.04 21.61
CA PHE A 41 1.58 8.89 20.72
C PHE A 41 2.28 9.24 19.41
N LEU A 42 3.12 8.34 18.90
CA LEU A 42 3.74 8.46 17.59
C LEU A 42 3.24 7.31 16.70
N PHE A 43 2.44 7.65 15.68
CA PHE A 43 1.94 6.72 14.68
C PHE A 43 2.83 6.78 13.45
N ALA A 44 3.68 5.78 13.27
CA ALA A 44 4.66 5.70 12.19
C ALA A 44 4.25 4.64 11.15
N GLY A 45 4.53 4.94 9.87
CA GLY A 45 4.29 4.00 8.77
C GLY A 45 3.91 4.71 7.48
N SER A 46 3.98 4.02 6.34
CA SER A 46 3.76 4.60 5.02
C SER A 46 2.39 5.27 4.86
N ARG A 47 2.22 6.02 3.77
CA ARG A 47 0.99 6.73 3.47
C ARG A 47 -0.18 5.75 3.27
N GLY A 48 -1.41 6.17 3.65
CA GLY A 48 -2.62 5.42 3.35
C GLY A 48 -2.89 4.19 4.24
N LEU A 49 -2.14 4.00 5.35
CA LEU A 49 -2.31 2.90 6.30
C LEU A 49 -3.38 3.12 7.37
N GLY A 50 -4.00 4.30 7.41
CA GLY A 50 -5.05 4.62 8.36
C GLY A 50 -4.58 5.32 9.64
N LYS A 51 -3.34 5.84 9.73
CA LYS A 51 -2.81 6.57 10.91
C LYS A 51 -3.79 7.62 11.43
N THR A 52 -4.14 8.58 10.60
CA THR A 52 -5.07 9.67 10.94
C THR A 52 -6.50 9.16 11.20
N SER A 53 -6.91 8.04 10.57
CA SER A 53 -8.22 7.42 10.83
C SER A 53 -8.27 6.83 12.23
N ILE A 54 -7.27 6.05 12.62
CA ILE A 54 -7.15 5.47 13.96
C ILE A 54 -6.99 6.57 15.00
N ALA A 55 -6.23 7.62 14.73
CA ALA A 55 -6.11 8.77 15.63
C ALA A 55 -7.47 9.42 15.94
N ARG A 56 -8.30 9.64 14.92
CA ARG A 56 -9.65 10.19 15.09
C ARG A 56 -10.59 9.24 15.84
N ILE A 57 -10.51 7.93 15.55
CA ILE A 57 -11.30 6.93 16.25
C ILE A 57 -10.89 6.91 17.73
N PHE A 58 -9.59 6.88 18.00
CA PHE A 58 -9.07 6.88 19.36
C PHE A 58 -9.53 8.12 20.15
N ALA A 59 -9.44 9.32 19.55
CA ALA A 59 -9.95 10.54 20.17
C ALA A 59 -11.45 10.46 20.51
N ARG A 60 -12.28 9.95 19.59
CA ARG A 60 -13.72 9.78 19.82
C ARG A 60 -14.04 8.75 20.90
N GLU A 61 -13.34 7.63 20.94
CA GLU A 61 -13.49 6.60 21.98
C GLU A 61 -13.05 7.09 23.37
N LEU A 62 -12.18 8.11 23.42
CA LEU A 62 -11.86 8.84 24.66
C LEU A 62 -12.96 9.85 25.08
N GLY A 63 -14.02 9.97 24.31
CA GLY A 63 -15.10 10.92 24.54
C GLY A 63 -14.77 12.36 24.14
N THR A 64 -13.77 12.55 23.26
CA THR A 64 -13.41 13.89 22.78
C THR A 64 -14.41 14.36 21.72
N SER A 65 -15.02 15.53 21.95
CA SER A 65 -15.91 16.18 20.98
C SER A 65 -15.14 16.76 19.81
N ASP A 66 -15.85 17.06 18.70
CA ASP A 66 -15.22 17.69 17.54
C ASP A 66 -14.68 19.11 17.85
N ARG A 67 -15.14 19.77 18.95
CA ARG A 67 -14.64 21.07 19.41
C ARG A 67 -13.31 20.98 20.16
N ASP A 68 -13.01 19.83 20.75
CA ASP A 68 -11.81 19.57 21.51
C ASP A 68 -10.82 18.68 20.73
N LEU A 69 -11.12 18.38 19.46
CA LEU A 69 -10.28 17.64 18.53
C LEU A 69 -9.64 18.61 17.52
N TYR A 70 -8.33 18.78 17.60
CA TYR A 70 -7.54 19.64 16.73
C TYR A 70 -6.73 18.78 15.77
N GLU A 71 -6.98 18.91 14.49
CA GLU A 71 -6.22 18.21 13.44
C GLU A 71 -5.42 19.22 12.64
N ILE A 72 -4.10 19.06 12.67
CA ILE A 72 -3.12 19.97 12.11
C ILE A 72 -2.31 19.20 11.08
N ASP A 73 -2.29 19.69 9.86
CA ASP A 73 -1.37 19.22 8.81
C ASP A 73 -0.04 19.98 8.96
N ALA A 74 0.99 19.29 9.42
CA ALA A 74 2.31 19.86 9.61
C ALA A 74 3.01 20.22 8.28
N ALA A 75 2.56 19.67 7.14
CA ALA A 75 3.07 20.10 5.84
C ALA A 75 2.67 21.54 5.51
N SER A 76 1.48 21.96 5.96
CA SER A 76 0.95 23.33 5.77
C SER A 76 1.30 24.28 6.92
N HIS A 77 1.55 23.73 8.13
CA HIS A 77 1.74 24.47 9.37
C HIS A 77 3.01 24.02 10.11
N ASN A 78 4.19 24.21 9.50
CA ASN A 78 5.49 23.72 10.00
C ASN A 78 6.33 24.74 10.76
N GLY A 79 5.86 25.99 10.82
CA GLY A 79 6.62 27.12 11.40
C GLY A 79 6.64 27.12 12.93
N VAL A 80 7.71 27.70 13.50
CA VAL A 80 7.87 27.82 14.96
C VAL A 80 6.79 28.66 15.61
N ASP A 81 6.34 29.72 14.94
CA ASP A 81 5.36 30.65 15.51
C ASP A 81 3.98 30.02 15.62
N TYR A 82 3.59 29.22 14.61
CA TYR A 82 2.35 28.44 14.68
C TYR A 82 2.36 27.43 15.84
N ILE A 83 3.48 26.74 16.03
CA ILE A 83 3.61 25.76 17.14
C ILE A 83 3.64 26.46 18.50
N ARG A 84 4.19 27.69 18.59
CA ARG A 84 4.11 28.50 19.84
C ARG A 84 2.69 28.89 20.17
N GLU A 85 1.93 29.40 19.20
CA GLU A 85 0.52 29.74 19.36
C GLU A 85 -0.29 28.48 19.75
N LEU A 86 -0.04 27.36 19.08
CA LEU A 86 -0.65 26.09 19.44
C LEU A 86 -0.34 25.70 20.89
N THR A 87 0.93 25.84 21.30
CA THR A 87 1.39 25.51 22.65
C THR A 87 0.69 26.36 23.71
N GLU A 88 0.47 27.63 23.48
CA GLU A 88 -0.28 28.49 24.39
C GLU A 88 -1.75 28.03 24.54
N ASN A 89 -2.38 27.63 23.44
CA ASN A 89 -3.74 27.12 23.42
C ASN A 89 -3.90 25.75 24.12
N ILE A 90 -2.84 24.96 24.20
CA ILE A 90 -2.85 23.65 24.87
C ILE A 90 -3.15 23.78 26.36
N TYR A 91 -2.66 24.82 27.02
CA TYR A 91 -2.87 25.04 28.47
C TYR A 91 -4.29 25.50 28.83
N THR A 92 -5.11 25.88 27.83
CA THR A 92 -6.53 26.18 28.09
C THR A 92 -7.31 24.89 28.28
N LEU A 93 -8.27 24.88 29.19
CA LEU A 93 -9.13 23.69 29.44
C LEU A 93 -9.91 23.30 28.19
N PRO A 94 -10.28 22.01 28.06
CA PRO A 94 -11.21 21.55 27.03
C PRO A 94 -12.53 22.29 27.09
N PHE A 95 -13.21 22.41 25.95
CA PHE A 95 -14.47 23.14 25.84
C PHE A 95 -15.62 22.37 26.50
N GLU A 96 -15.73 21.06 26.21
CA GLU A 96 -16.81 20.21 26.72
C GLU A 96 -16.37 18.77 27.05
N SER A 97 -15.15 18.37 26.69
CA SER A 97 -14.66 17.01 26.86
C SER A 97 -13.71 16.85 28.05
N LYS A 98 -13.42 15.61 28.44
CA LYS A 98 -12.38 15.32 29.44
C LYS A 98 -10.98 15.63 28.90
N TYR A 99 -10.77 15.36 27.62
CA TYR A 99 -9.49 15.49 26.95
C TYR A 99 -9.56 16.43 25.74
N LYS A 100 -8.48 17.14 25.50
CA LYS A 100 -8.21 17.95 24.33
C LYS A 100 -7.16 17.22 23.49
N VAL A 101 -7.57 16.77 22.32
CA VAL A 101 -6.73 15.89 21.49
C VAL A 101 -6.18 16.66 20.29
N TYR A 102 -4.87 16.58 20.12
CA TYR A 102 -4.12 17.20 19.02
C TYR A 102 -3.56 16.13 18.10
N ILE A 103 -4.03 16.07 16.86
CA ILE A 103 -3.50 15.20 15.82
C ILE A 103 -2.62 16.04 14.90
N LEU A 104 -1.31 15.78 14.91
CA LEU A 104 -0.36 16.41 13.99
C LEU A 104 -0.06 15.39 12.87
N ASP A 105 -0.67 15.62 11.70
CA ASP A 105 -0.42 14.77 10.54
C ASP A 105 0.85 15.23 9.81
N GLU A 106 1.59 14.29 9.22
CA GLU A 106 2.92 14.46 8.60
C GLU A 106 3.89 15.22 9.51
N ALA A 107 3.92 14.86 10.80
CA ALA A 107 4.69 15.56 11.85
C ALA A 107 6.18 15.73 11.51
N HIS A 108 6.78 14.84 10.70
CA HIS A 108 8.18 14.97 10.25
C HIS A 108 8.46 16.25 9.44
N MET A 109 7.41 16.92 8.95
CA MET A 109 7.52 18.19 8.22
C MET A 109 7.76 19.41 9.13
N LEU A 110 7.61 19.26 10.45
CA LEU A 110 7.85 20.34 11.40
C LEU A 110 9.31 20.80 11.35
N SER A 111 9.53 22.10 11.34
CA SER A 111 10.86 22.69 11.40
C SER A 111 11.58 22.33 12.72
N LYS A 112 12.91 22.36 12.71
CA LYS A 112 13.72 22.14 13.93
C LYS A 112 13.33 23.10 15.06
N GLY A 113 13.00 24.37 14.72
CA GLY A 113 12.54 25.36 15.69
C GLY A 113 11.17 25.00 16.27
N ALA A 114 10.25 24.48 15.44
CA ALA A 114 8.92 24.01 15.85
C ALA A 114 9.02 22.81 16.81
N TRP A 115 9.84 21.82 16.49
CA TRP A 115 10.13 20.70 17.39
C TRP A 115 10.64 21.14 18.76
N ASN A 116 11.63 22.07 18.78
CA ASN A 116 12.17 22.60 20.04
C ASN A 116 11.10 23.33 20.88
N ALA A 117 10.22 24.08 20.23
CA ALA A 117 9.10 24.73 20.93
C ALA A 117 8.11 23.70 21.51
N PHE A 118 7.89 22.60 20.81
CA PHE A 118 6.94 21.57 21.21
C PHE A 118 7.46 20.63 22.30
N LEU A 119 8.81 20.44 22.39
CA LEU A 119 9.44 19.55 23.37
C LEU A 119 9.04 19.87 24.81
N LYS A 120 9.00 21.17 25.19
CA LYS A 120 8.59 21.56 26.55
C LYS A 120 7.20 21.07 26.92
N THR A 121 6.27 21.12 25.96
CA THR A 121 4.88 20.64 26.18
C THR A 121 4.80 19.12 26.26
N LEU A 122 5.68 18.40 25.55
CA LEU A 122 5.76 16.94 25.63
C LEU A 122 6.41 16.48 26.95
N GLU A 123 7.29 17.29 27.57
CA GLU A 123 7.92 17.00 28.87
C GLU A 123 6.96 17.23 30.02
N GLU A 124 6.22 18.32 29.99
CA GLU A 124 5.28 18.73 31.05
C GLU A 124 3.88 18.98 30.46
N PRO A 125 3.20 17.93 29.95
CA PRO A 125 1.89 18.08 29.32
C PRO A 125 0.82 18.40 30.36
N PRO A 126 -0.16 19.27 30.06
CA PRO A 126 -1.36 19.41 30.86
C PRO A 126 -2.12 18.08 30.93
N ALA A 127 -2.70 17.76 32.07
CA ALA A 127 -3.38 16.48 32.30
C ALA A 127 -4.53 16.18 31.32
N HIS A 128 -5.08 17.21 30.70
CA HIS A 128 -6.17 17.11 29.74
C HIS A 128 -5.68 17.04 28.27
N ALA A 129 -4.38 17.22 27.99
CA ALA A 129 -3.86 17.26 26.64
C ALA A 129 -3.33 15.89 26.20
N ILE A 130 -3.74 15.45 24.99
CA ILE A 130 -3.26 14.24 24.35
C ILE A 130 -2.75 14.60 22.96
N PHE A 131 -1.55 14.15 22.63
CA PHE A 131 -0.88 14.40 21.36
C PHE A 131 -0.77 13.11 20.56
N ILE A 132 -1.17 13.14 19.29
CA ILE A 132 -1.04 12.04 18.35
C ILE A 132 -0.26 12.55 17.14
N LEU A 133 1.02 12.20 17.07
CA LEU A 133 1.91 12.55 15.98
C LEU A 133 1.83 11.45 14.92
N ALA A 134 1.38 11.76 13.71
CA ALA A 134 1.38 10.82 12.60
C ALA A 134 2.50 11.17 11.61
N THR A 135 3.28 10.18 11.19
CA THR A 135 4.40 10.38 10.27
C THR A 135 4.53 9.26 9.26
N THR A 136 4.98 9.59 8.06
CA THR A 136 5.43 8.62 7.05
C THR A 136 6.92 8.34 7.11
N GLU A 137 7.70 9.18 7.80
CA GLU A 137 9.16 9.15 7.88
C GLU A 137 9.59 9.26 9.34
N ARG A 138 9.58 8.11 10.05
CA ARG A 138 9.91 8.04 11.48
C ARG A 138 11.33 8.53 11.77
N GLU A 139 12.27 8.22 10.89
CA GLU A 139 13.69 8.58 10.98
C GLU A 139 13.94 10.09 10.95
N LYS A 140 12.97 10.88 10.48
CA LYS A 140 13.04 12.35 10.51
C LYS A 140 12.48 12.96 11.79
N VAL A 141 11.81 12.18 12.63
CA VAL A 141 11.33 12.64 13.94
C VAL A 141 12.52 12.67 14.91
N PRO A 142 12.75 13.76 15.64
CA PRO A 142 13.86 13.83 16.60
C PRO A 142 13.73 12.73 17.68
N GLU A 143 14.83 12.07 18.01
CA GLU A 143 14.89 11.04 19.05
C GLU A 143 14.39 11.55 20.42
N THR A 144 14.65 12.84 20.70
CA THR A 144 14.15 13.52 21.91
C THR A 144 12.64 13.60 21.99
N VAL A 145 11.93 13.62 20.85
CA VAL A 145 10.47 13.58 20.76
C VAL A 145 10.00 12.13 20.84
N GLU A 146 10.62 11.25 20.06
CA GLU A 146 10.26 9.83 20.01
C GLU A 146 10.34 9.18 21.40
N SER A 147 11.38 9.48 22.17
CA SER A 147 11.58 8.95 23.54
C SER A 147 10.49 9.35 24.56
N ARG A 148 9.66 10.35 24.24
CA ARG A 148 8.54 10.84 25.04
C ARG A 148 7.18 10.36 24.56
N CYS A 149 7.16 9.64 23.42
CA CYS A 149 5.95 9.14 22.79
C CYS A 149 5.83 7.61 22.93
N GLN A 150 4.60 7.14 23.02
CA GLN A 150 4.31 5.72 22.79
C GLN A 150 4.29 5.50 21.27
N VAL A 151 5.25 4.70 20.77
CA VAL A 151 5.42 4.47 19.34
C VAL A 151 4.56 3.30 18.88
N TYR A 152 3.81 3.52 17.79
CA TYR A 152 2.99 2.52 17.13
C TYR A 152 3.36 2.44 15.65
N ASP A 153 3.91 1.28 15.25
CA ASP A 153 4.32 1.03 13.88
C ASP A 153 3.16 0.42 13.08
N PHE A 154 2.70 1.15 12.07
CA PHE A 154 1.67 0.72 11.13
C PHE A 154 2.29 -0.14 10.03
N LYS A 155 1.78 -1.34 9.86
CA LYS A 155 2.27 -2.27 8.84
C LYS A 155 1.49 -2.13 7.54
N LYS A 156 2.18 -2.31 6.43
CA LYS A 156 1.49 -2.45 5.13
C LYS A 156 0.59 -3.70 5.20
N PRO A 157 -0.70 -3.59 4.80
CA PRO A 157 -1.55 -4.75 4.65
C PRO A 157 -0.98 -5.70 3.60
N THR A 158 -1.22 -6.99 3.75
CA THR A 158 -0.93 -7.95 2.69
C THR A 158 -1.81 -7.67 1.48
N ARG A 159 -1.36 -8.13 0.30
CA ARG A 159 -2.15 -7.99 -0.92
C ARG A 159 -3.54 -8.64 -0.77
N SER A 160 -3.60 -9.84 -0.18
CA SER A 160 -4.86 -10.54 0.08
C SER A 160 -5.83 -9.71 0.95
N ILE A 161 -5.33 -9.01 1.98
CA ILE A 161 -6.15 -8.11 2.79
C ILE A 161 -6.70 -6.95 1.94
N LEU A 162 -5.86 -6.34 1.10
CA LEU A 162 -6.30 -5.26 0.20
C LEU A 162 -7.30 -5.75 -0.83
N ALA A 163 -7.04 -6.89 -1.49
CA ALA A 163 -7.93 -7.49 -2.46
C ALA A 163 -9.31 -7.76 -1.86
N LYS A 164 -9.36 -8.36 -0.65
CA LYS A 164 -10.61 -8.56 0.07
C LYS A 164 -11.32 -7.24 0.38
N THR A 165 -10.57 -6.23 0.83
CA THR A 165 -11.14 -4.90 1.15
C THR A 165 -11.78 -4.27 -0.09
N VAL A 166 -11.12 -4.30 -1.24
CA VAL A 166 -11.68 -3.70 -2.47
C VAL A 166 -12.89 -4.48 -3.00
N VAL A 167 -12.91 -5.83 -2.86
CA VAL A 167 -14.10 -6.66 -3.19
C VAL A 167 -15.28 -6.29 -2.31
N ASP A 168 -15.07 -6.19 -0.99
CA ASP A 168 -16.12 -5.86 -0.04
C ASP A 168 -16.71 -4.46 -0.31
N ILE A 169 -15.87 -3.50 -0.68
CA ILE A 169 -16.31 -2.14 -1.00
C ILE A 169 -16.99 -2.09 -2.37
N ALA A 170 -16.46 -2.76 -3.40
CA ALA A 170 -17.13 -2.90 -4.69
C ALA A 170 -18.53 -3.48 -4.56
N LYS A 171 -18.70 -4.51 -3.71
CA LYS A 171 -19.99 -5.10 -3.39
C LYS A 171 -20.94 -4.10 -2.72
N LYS A 172 -20.47 -3.29 -1.81
CA LYS A 172 -21.28 -2.21 -1.16
C LYS A 172 -21.73 -1.16 -2.17
N GLU A 173 -20.91 -0.87 -3.19
CA GLU A 173 -21.26 0.01 -4.33
C GLU A 173 -22.15 -0.69 -5.38
N GLY A 174 -22.50 -1.98 -5.18
CA GLY A 174 -23.37 -2.75 -6.05
C GLY A 174 -22.68 -3.34 -7.27
N TYR A 175 -21.38 -3.53 -7.22
CA TYR A 175 -20.59 -4.17 -8.27
C TYR A 175 -20.06 -5.54 -7.82
N ALA A 176 -19.93 -6.46 -8.78
CA ALA A 176 -19.28 -7.76 -8.59
C ALA A 176 -17.88 -7.70 -9.21
N LEU A 177 -16.85 -7.55 -8.37
CA LEU A 177 -15.46 -7.50 -8.80
C LEU A 177 -14.85 -8.91 -8.79
N GLU A 178 -14.27 -9.32 -9.92
CA GLU A 178 -13.58 -10.61 -10.05
C GLU A 178 -12.27 -10.63 -9.22
N ALA A 179 -11.91 -11.82 -8.71
CA ALA A 179 -10.71 -11.98 -7.87
C ALA A 179 -9.43 -11.47 -8.57
N ALA A 180 -9.23 -11.83 -9.84
CA ALA A 180 -8.06 -11.39 -10.60
C ALA A 180 -8.01 -9.85 -10.81
N GLY A 181 -9.18 -9.21 -10.91
CA GLY A 181 -9.27 -7.73 -10.94
C GLY A 181 -8.96 -7.12 -9.58
N ALA A 182 -9.44 -7.73 -8.50
CA ALA A 182 -9.16 -7.28 -7.14
C ALA A 182 -7.66 -7.38 -6.79
N GLU A 183 -7.00 -8.47 -7.19
CA GLU A 183 -5.55 -8.64 -7.02
C GLU A 183 -4.75 -7.58 -7.79
N LEU A 184 -5.17 -7.24 -9.03
CA LEU A 184 -4.53 -6.17 -9.79
C LEU A 184 -4.72 -4.80 -9.11
N ILE A 185 -5.91 -4.49 -8.59
CA ILE A 185 -6.16 -3.26 -7.83
C ILE A 185 -5.31 -3.22 -6.56
N ALA A 186 -5.21 -4.34 -5.83
CA ALA A 186 -4.40 -4.44 -4.62
C ALA A 186 -2.91 -4.25 -4.91
N LEU A 187 -2.41 -4.78 -6.03
CA LEU A 187 -1.05 -4.55 -6.51
C LEU A 187 -0.80 -3.07 -6.79
N LEU A 188 -1.68 -2.43 -7.57
CA LEU A 188 -1.59 -1.01 -7.91
C LEU A 188 -1.70 -0.08 -6.68
N GLY A 189 -2.35 -0.55 -5.62
CA GLY A 189 -2.47 0.14 -4.34
C GLY A 189 -1.19 0.13 -3.50
N ASP A 190 -0.16 -0.66 -3.86
CA ASP A 190 1.16 -0.75 -3.22
C ASP A 190 1.11 -0.75 -1.67
N GLY A 191 0.21 -1.54 -1.09
CA GLY A 191 0.06 -1.64 0.36
C GLY A 191 -0.65 -0.45 1.01
N SER A 192 -1.32 0.41 0.25
CA SER A 192 -2.08 1.57 0.71
C SER A 192 -3.58 1.37 0.50
N TYR A 193 -4.38 1.42 1.57
CA TYR A 193 -5.84 1.38 1.45
C TYR A 193 -6.38 2.56 0.65
N ARG A 194 -5.80 3.76 0.83
CA ARG A 194 -6.23 4.97 0.12
C ARG A 194 -6.02 4.82 -1.38
N ASP A 195 -4.85 4.35 -1.79
CA ASP A 195 -4.49 4.26 -3.20
C ASP A 195 -5.26 3.11 -3.86
N ALA A 196 -5.42 1.96 -3.20
CA ALA A 196 -6.27 0.86 -3.68
C ALA A 196 -7.73 1.30 -3.90
N LEU A 197 -8.31 2.07 -2.97
CA LEU A 197 -9.65 2.60 -3.12
C LEU A 197 -9.77 3.70 -4.18
N SER A 198 -8.73 4.49 -4.40
CA SER A 198 -8.69 5.47 -5.49
C SER A 198 -8.62 4.77 -6.86
N VAL A 199 -7.88 3.66 -6.96
CA VAL A 199 -7.87 2.82 -8.16
C VAL A 199 -9.24 2.18 -8.38
N LEU A 200 -9.84 1.59 -7.34
CA LEU A 200 -11.18 1.02 -7.42
C LEU A 200 -12.20 2.06 -7.92
N GLU A 201 -12.20 3.26 -7.35
CA GLU A 201 -13.08 4.36 -7.76
C GLU A 201 -12.95 4.67 -9.25
N LYS A 202 -11.70 4.80 -9.74
CA LYS A 202 -11.42 5.03 -11.17
C LYS A 202 -11.97 3.90 -12.05
N VAL A 203 -11.83 2.64 -11.62
CA VAL A 203 -12.38 1.48 -12.33
C VAL A 203 -13.89 1.52 -12.36
N LEU A 204 -14.55 1.67 -11.20
CA LEU A 204 -16.02 1.71 -11.11
C LEU A 204 -16.65 2.84 -11.92
N ALA A 205 -15.95 3.98 -12.03
CA ALA A 205 -16.40 5.12 -12.84
C ALA A 205 -16.27 4.87 -14.35
N SER A 206 -15.45 3.90 -14.78
CA SER A 206 -15.19 3.61 -16.20
C SER A 206 -16.00 2.45 -16.76
N VAL A 207 -16.67 1.66 -15.90
CA VAL A 207 -17.45 0.50 -16.32
C VAL A 207 -18.94 0.81 -16.33
N THR A 208 -19.66 0.23 -17.31
CA THR A 208 -21.12 0.34 -17.41
C THR A 208 -21.83 -0.84 -16.77
N ASP A 209 -21.19 -2.00 -16.78
CA ASP A 209 -21.73 -3.23 -16.23
C ASP A 209 -21.45 -3.35 -14.73
N LYS A 210 -22.34 -4.08 -14.04
CA LYS A 210 -22.17 -4.36 -12.60
C LYS A 210 -21.15 -5.46 -12.31
N LYS A 211 -20.71 -6.20 -13.34
CA LYS A 211 -19.65 -7.18 -13.24
C LYS A 211 -18.35 -6.55 -13.76
N VAL A 212 -17.34 -6.52 -12.92
CA VAL A 212 -16.04 -5.90 -13.22
C VAL A 212 -14.99 -6.99 -13.38
N SER A 213 -14.48 -7.14 -14.60
CA SER A 213 -13.44 -8.10 -14.94
C SER A 213 -12.02 -7.52 -14.72
N ARG A 214 -11.01 -8.38 -14.83
CA ARG A 214 -9.61 -7.95 -14.84
C ARG A 214 -9.33 -7.02 -16.01
N GLU A 215 -9.85 -7.29 -17.20
CA GLU A 215 -9.67 -6.47 -18.40
C GLU A 215 -10.26 -5.06 -18.23
N ASP A 216 -11.34 -4.93 -17.46
CA ASP A 216 -11.90 -3.63 -17.11
C ASP A 216 -10.93 -2.83 -16.25
N VAL A 217 -10.29 -3.49 -15.28
CA VAL A 217 -9.25 -2.87 -14.43
C VAL A 217 -8.06 -2.45 -15.28
N GLU A 218 -7.54 -3.33 -16.14
CA GLU A 218 -6.42 -3.05 -17.06
C GLU A 218 -6.73 -1.82 -17.93
N ARG A 219 -7.91 -1.79 -18.55
CA ARG A 219 -8.36 -0.69 -19.39
C ARG A 219 -8.48 0.63 -18.62
N ALA A 220 -9.07 0.62 -17.44
CA ALA A 220 -9.29 1.80 -16.64
C ALA A 220 -7.98 2.38 -16.07
N THR A 221 -7.03 1.52 -15.71
CA THR A 221 -5.78 1.92 -15.05
C THR A 221 -4.64 2.17 -16.03
N GLY A 222 -4.69 1.59 -17.24
CA GLY A 222 -3.56 1.54 -18.18
C GLY A 222 -2.54 0.46 -17.78
N ALA A 223 -2.91 -0.47 -16.91
CA ALA A 223 -2.04 -1.59 -16.55
C ALA A 223 -1.79 -2.50 -17.76
N PRO A 224 -0.63 -3.15 -17.81
CA PRO A 224 -0.31 -4.12 -18.86
C PRO A 224 -1.38 -5.20 -18.96
N LYS A 225 -1.81 -5.52 -20.18
CA LYS A 225 -2.71 -6.63 -20.41
C LYS A 225 -2.06 -7.93 -19.95
N HIS A 226 -2.83 -8.76 -19.26
CA HIS A 226 -2.37 -10.09 -18.80
C HIS A 226 -1.78 -10.93 -19.94
N SER A 227 -2.38 -10.87 -21.12
CA SER A 227 -1.92 -11.57 -22.32
C SER A 227 -0.50 -11.20 -22.73
N LEU A 228 -0.07 -9.93 -22.56
CA LEU A 228 1.31 -9.49 -22.88
C LEU A 228 2.31 -10.13 -21.92
N VAL A 229 1.99 -10.20 -20.63
CA VAL A 229 2.84 -10.86 -19.62
C VAL A 229 2.94 -12.35 -19.90
N LEU A 230 1.82 -13.00 -20.21
CA LEU A 230 1.78 -14.42 -20.55
C LEU A 230 2.57 -14.75 -21.82
N THR A 231 2.52 -13.89 -22.83
CA THR A 231 3.29 -14.09 -24.06
C THR A 231 4.78 -14.12 -23.77
N LEU A 232 5.28 -13.14 -23.02
CA LEU A 232 6.69 -13.14 -22.60
C LEU A 232 7.03 -14.37 -21.74
N LEU A 233 6.16 -14.72 -20.79
CA LEU A 233 6.38 -15.86 -19.91
C LEU A 233 6.46 -17.20 -20.67
N LYS A 234 5.59 -17.40 -21.69
CA LYS A 234 5.62 -18.56 -22.60
C LYS A 234 6.93 -18.60 -23.40
N SER A 235 7.33 -17.48 -24.01
CA SER A 235 8.57 -17.39 -24.77
C SER A 235 9.79 -17.70 -23.90
N LEU A 236 9.81 -17.25 -22.64
CA LEU A 236 10.86 -17.60 -21.68
C LEU A 236 10.85 -19.09 -21.33
N ALA A 237 9.67 -19.68 -21.14
CA ALA A 237 9.53 -21.11 -20.85
C ALA A 237 10.06 -21.98 -22.00
N GLU A 238 9.77 -21.60 -23.23
CA GLU A 238 10.20 -22.28 -24.46
C GLU A 238 11.66 -21.99 -24.82
N GLY A 239 12.25 -20.95 -24.26
CA GLY A 239 13.60 -20.50 -24.61
C GLY A 239 13.68 -19.81 -25.97
N ASN A 240 12.58 -19.23 -26.42
CA ASN A 240 12.53 -18.49 -27.68
C ASN A 240 12.90 -17.01 -27.48
N GLN A 241 14.17 -16.68 -27.75
CA GLN A 241 14.70 -15.32 -27.59
C GLN A 241 14.00 -14.29 -28.47
N GLY A 242 13.71 -14.64 -29.71
CA GLY A 242 13.09 -13.73 -30.68
C GLY A 242 11.69 -13.32 -30.23
N ASP A 243 10.87 -14.30 -29.84
CA ASP A 243 9.50 -14.03 -29.38
C ASP A 243 9.49 -13.30 -28.03
N ALA A 244 10.45 -13.57 -27.14
CA ALA A 244 10.58 -12.85 -25.89
C ALA A 244 10.89 -11.36 -26.10
N LEU A 245 11.86 -11.05 -26.96
CA LEU A 245 12.19 -9.65 -27.32
C LEU A 245 11.01 -8.96 -28.04
N MET A 246 10.33 -9.69 -28.91
CA MET A 246 9.14 -9.15 -29.60
C MET A 246 7.99 -8.85 -28.64
N ALA A 247 7.78 -9.68 -27.61
CA ALA A 247 6.77 -9.45 -26.57
C ALA A 247 7.06 -8.16 -25.79
N ILE A 248 8.32 -7.93 -25.39
CA ILE A 248 8.76 -6.69 -24.72
C ILE A 248 8.52 -5.49 -25.63
N ARG A 249 8.95 -5.55 -26.89
CA ARG A 249 8.77 -4.48 -27.86
C ARG A 249 7.30 -4.16 -28.12
N THR A 250 6.45 -5.18 -28.14
CA THR A 250 4.99 -5.00 -28.31
C THR A 250 4.40 -4.24 -27.12
N ALA A 251 4.80 -4.58 -25.90
CA ALA A 251 4.39 -3.88 -24.69
C ALA A 251 4.86 -2.42 -24.67
N ASP A 252 6.14 -2.17 -24.99
CA ASP A 252 6.73 -0.83 -25.07
C ASP A 252 6.03 0.04 -26.12
N SER A 253 5.83 -0.51 -27.34
CA SER A 253 5.13 0.18 -28.44
C SER A 253 3.66 0.48 -28.13
N ALA A 254 3.03 -0.29 -27.24
CA ALA A 254 1.68 -0.04 -26.75
C ALA A 254 1.63 1.04 -25.65
N GLY A 255 2.77 1.63 -25.28
CA GLY A 255 2.87 2.64 -24.22
C GLY A 255 2.65 2.11 -22.81
N VAL A 256 2.93 0.82 -22.59
CA VAL A 256 2.80 0.17 -21.28
C VAL A 256 3.89 0.68 -20.34
N ASP A 257 3.54 0.93 -19.08
CA ASP A 257 4.53 1.18 -18.02
C ASP A 257 5.42 -0.07 -17.84
N MET A 258 6.68 0.03 -18.28
CA MET A 258 7.62 -1.09 -18.29
C MET A 258 8.04 -1.51 -16.88
N GLN A 259 7.97 -0.62 -15.88
CA GLN A 259 8.22 -0.97 -14.48
C GLN A 259 7.08 -1.84 -13.93
N LEU A 260 5.83 -1.47 -14.21
CA LEU A 260 4.67 -2.28 -13.83
C LEU A 260 4.65 -3.61 -14.60
N TYR A 261 5.00 -3.59 -15.89
CA TYR A 261 5.11 -4.79 -16.72
C TYR A 261 6.12 -5.79 -16.14
N LEU A 262 7.29 -5.31 -15.74
CA LEU A 262 8.32 -6.12 -15.08
C LEU A 262 7.85 -6.64 -13.72
N THR A 263 7.14 -5.84 -12.94
CA THR A 263 6.57 -6.27 -11.66
C THR A 263 5.59 -7.43 -11.85
N LEU A 264 4.68 -7.32 -12.82
CA LEU A 264 3.72 -8.39 -13.14
C LEU A 264 4.41 -9.65 -13.68
N LEU A 265 5.47 -9.51 -14.48
CA LEU A 265 6.29 -10.62 -14.96
C LEU A 265 6.97 -11.34 -13.78
N LEU A 266 7.61 -10.59 -12.87
CA LEU A 266 8.28 -11.17 -11.70
C LEU A 266 7.31 -11.95 -10.81
N GLU A 267 6.09 -11.46 -10.65
CA GLU A 267 5.03 -12.16 -9.93
C GLU A 267 4.61 -13.44 -10.63
N ALA A 268 4.40 -13.38 -11.94
CA ALA A 268 4.05 -14.57 -12.71
C ALA A 268 5.17 -15.63 -12.66
N LEU A 269 6.45 -15.23 -12.79
CA LEU A 269 7.61 -16.10 -12.63
C LEU A 269 7.67 -16.74 -11.23
N ARG A 270 7.44 -15.93 -10.18
CA ARG A 270 7.40 -16.43 -8.80
C ARG A 270 6.28 -17.45 -8.62
N HIS A 271 5.08 -17.19 -9.14
CA HIS A 271 3.95 -18.13 -9.06
C HIS A 271 4.25 -19.43 -9.80
N VAL A 272 4.85 -19.38 -11.01
CA VAL A 272 5.27 -20.59 -11.74
C VAL A 272 6.22 -21.43 -10.90
N LEU A 273 7.20 -20.81 -10.23
CA LEU A 273 8.15 -21.52 -9.37
C LEU A 273 7.48 -22.08 -8.11
N LEU A 274 6.57 -21.33 -7.47
CA LEU A 274 5.82 -21.81 -6.31
C LEU A 274 4.92 -23.02 -6.69
N ILE A 275 4.18 -22.93 -7.79
CA ILE A 275 3.34 -24.03 -8.27
C ILE A 275 4.19 -25.29 -8.55
N ARG A 276 5.42 -25.10 -9.05
CA ARG A 276 6.34 -26.23 -9.38
C ARG A 276 6.95 -26.86 -8.13
N HIS A 277 7.36 -26.06 -7.14
CA HIS A 277 8.19 -26.51 -6.03
C HIS A 277 7.47 -26.59 -4.67
N ALA A 278 6.25 -26.01 -4.56
CA ALA A 278 5.46 -25.98 -3.34
C ALA A 278 3.99 -26.36 -3.62
N PRO A 279 3.73 -27.65 -3.98
CA PRO A 279 2.39 -28.11 -4.33
C PRO A 279 1.36 -27.96 -3.19
N GLU A 280 1.81 -27.89 -1.95
CA GLU A 280 0.98 -27.62 -0.77
C GLU A 280 0.28 -26.24 -0.81
N LEU A 281 0.84 -25.28 -1.52
CA LEU A 281 0.25 -23.94 -1.68
C LEU A 281 -0.83 -23.86 -2.77
N LYS A 282 -1.15 -24.99 -3.42
CA LYS A 282 -2.10 -25.04 -4.56
C LYS A 282 -3.42 -24.35 -4.28
N THR A 283 -4.05 -24.67 -3.14
CA THR A 283 -5.38 -24.13 -2.80
C THR A 283 -5.33 -22.63 -2.53
N GLU A 284 -4.28 -22.16 -1.87
CA GLU A 284 -4.06 -20.74 -1.57
C GLU A 284 -3.85 -19.97 -2.88
N LEU A 285 -2.92 -20.41 -3.71
CA LEU A 285 -2.59 -19.77 -5.00
C LEU A 285 -3.78 -19.80 -5.98
N ALA A 286 -4.56 -20.87 -6.03
CA ALA A 286 -5.75 -20.94 -6.87
C ALA A 286 -6.84 -19.96 -6.40
N THR A 287 -6.94 -19.72 -5.10
CA THR A 287 -7.87 -18.73 -4.54
C THR A 287 -7.39 -17.30 -4.81
N GLU A 288 -6.09 -17.05 -4.69
CA GLU A 288 -5.46 -15.75 -4.94
C GLU A 288 -5.55 -15.34 -6.42
N LEU A 289 -5.17 -16.22 -7.33
CA LEU A 289 -5.08 -15.95 -8.77
C LEU A 289 -6.41 -16.06 -9.51
N GLY A 290 -7.35 -16.85 -8.96
CA GLY A 290 -8.52 -17.32 -9.67
C GLY A 290 -8.20 -18.55 -10.53
N SER A 291 -9.25 -19.35 -10.85
CA SER A 291 -9.10 -20.66 -11.52
C SER A 291 -8.39 -20.57 -12.87
N ASP A 292 -8.71 -19.57 -13.67
CA ASP A 292 -8.24 -19.45 -15.06
C ASP A 292 -6.75 -19.05 -15.09
N ALA A 293 -6.36 -17.99 -14.37
CA ALA A 293 -4.97 -17.56 -14.29
C ALA A 293 -4.08 -18.64 -13.63
N TYR A 294 -4.59 -19.33 -12.59
CA TYR A 294 -3.88 -20.45 -11.99
C TYR A 294 -3.64 -21.57 -13.00
N GLY A 295 -4.66 -21.96 -13.79
CA GLY A 295 -4.55 -23.02 -14.80
C GLY A 295 -3.52 -22.72 -15.89
N GLU A 296 -3.42 -21.45 -16.33
CA GLU A 296 -2.43 -21.01 -17.30
C GLU A 296 -0.99 -21.13 -16.72
N LEU A 297 -0.77 -20.67 -15.49
CA LEU A 297 0.54 -20.77 -14.84
C LEU A 297 0.91 -22.21 -14.45
N GLU A 298 -0.08 -23.05 -14.07
CA GLU A 298 0.12 -24.46 -13.78
C GLU A 298 0.61 -25.22 -15.03
N THR A 299 0.05 -24.88 -16.20
CA THR A 299 0.48 -25.45 -17.48
C THR A 299 1.96 -25.16 -17.75
N LEU A 300 2.40 -23.91 -17.55
CA LEU A 300 3.81 -23.50 -17.70
C LEU A 300 4.73 -24.12 -16.63
N ALA A 301 4.22 -24.26 -15.41
CA ALA A 301 4.99 -24.87 -14.31
C ALA A 301 5.26 -26.36 -14.56
N LYS A 302 4.31 -27.07 -15.17
CA LYS A 302 4.39 -28.52 -15.46
C LYS A 302 4.98 -28.84 -16.84
N ALA A 303 5.22 -27.84 -17.69
CA ALA A 303 5.75 -28.06 -19.03
C ALA A 303 7.13 -28.74 -18.96
N ALA A 304 7.25 -29.90 -19.60
CA ALA A 304 8.52 -30.60 -19.69
C ALA A 304 9.51 -29.75 -20.51
N GLY A 305 10.70 -29.48 -19.95
CA GLY A 305 11.70 -28.66 -20.60
C GLY A 305 11.52 -27.14 -20.43
N SER A 306 10.58 -26.69 -19.58
CA SER A 306 10.45 -25.27 -19.27
C SER A 306 11.75 -24.68 -18.72
N ARG A 307 12.25 -23.63 -19.37
CA ARG A 307 13.50 -22.94 -18.97
C ARG A 307 13.32 -21.92 -17.83
N ILE A 308 12.10 -21.74 -17.34
CA ILE A 308 11.86 -20.90 -16.17
C ILE A 308 12.48 -21.53 -14.94
N SER A 309 13.41 -20.84 -14.32
CA SER A 309 14.17 -21.27 -13.15
C SER A 309 14.39 -20.12 -12.16
N HIS A 310 15.04 -20.41 -11.05
CA HIS A 310 15.48 -19.36 -10.11
C HIS A 310 16.42 -18.35 -10.77
N ALA A 311 17.27 -18.77 -11.71
CA ALA A 311 18.15 -17.88 -12.46
C ALA A 311 17.32 -16.88 -13.30
N THR A 312 16.25 -17.35 -13.95
CA THR A 312 15.32 -16.47 -14.69
C THR A 312 14.76 -15.38 -13.77
N LEU A 313 14.27 -15.76 -12.58
CA LEU A 313 13.74 -14.81 -11.62
C LEU A 313 14.80 -13.82 -11.14
N HIS A 314 16.02 -14.29 -10.86
CA HIS A 314 17.14 -13.45 -10.41
C HIS A 314 17.54 -12.40 -11.46
N THR A 315 17.70 -12.81 -12.72
CA THR A 315 18.05 -11.89 -13.81
C THR A 315 17.02 -10.78 -13.99
N PHE A 316 15.71 -11.10 -13.90
CA PHE A 316 14.67 -10.07 -13.96
C PHE A 316 14.57 -9.21 -12.68
N LEU A 317 14.95 -9.73 -11.50
CA LEU A 317 15.10 -8.91 -10.29
C LEU A 317 16.22 -7.87 -10.44
N ASP A 318 17.34 -8.25 -11.04
CA ASP A 318 18.43 -7.33 -11.35
C ASP A 318 18.00 -6.26 -12.35
N ALA A 319 17.22 -6.63 -13.37
CA ALA A 319 16.61 -5.68 -14.30
C ALA A 319 15.68 -4.68 -13.58
N ALA A 320 14.93 -5.14 -12.57
CA ALA A 320 14.05 -4.28 -11.79
C ALA A 320 14.79 -3.20 -10.98
N SER A 321 16.01 -3.49 -10.53
CA SER A 321 16.85 -2.51 -9.86
C SER A 321 17.33 -1.38 -10.78
N ARG A 322 17.44 -1.67 -12.08
CA ARG A 322 18.00 -0.77 -13.12
C ARG A 322 16.93 0.04 -13.85
N ILE A 323 15.69 -0.45 -13.93
CA ILE A 323 14.64 0.12 -14.79
C ILE A 323 14.33 1.59 -14.46
N ARG A 324 14.37 1.97 -13.17
CA ARG A 324 14.09 3.35 -12.72
C ARG A 324 15.14 4.37 -13.20
N PHE A 325 16.34 3.91 -13.50
CA PHE A 325 17.47 4.75 -13.89
C PHE A 325 17.79 4.63 -15.39
N SER A 326 17.08 3.76 -16.10
CA SER A 326 17.30 3.56 -17.55
C SER A 326 16.63 4.66 -18.36
N PRO A 327 17.38 5.34 -19.26
CA PRO A 327 16.79 6.30 -20.19
C PRO A 327 15.88 5.63 -21.24
N VAL A 328 16.02 4.32 -21.44
CA VAL A 328 15.15 3.49 -22.28
C VAL A 328 14.49 2.44 -21.42
N PRO A 329 13.19 2.61 -21.06
CA PRO A 329 12.52 1.74 -20.07
C PRO A 329 12.50 0.25 -20.42
N ALA A 330 12.44 -0.12 -21.70
CA ALA A 330 12.44 -1.50 -22.16
C ALA A 330 13.82 -2.18 -22.07
N LEU A 331 14.91 -1.41 -22.13
CA LEU A 331 16.28 -1.93 -22.26
C LEU A 331 16.70 -2.91 -21.15
N PRO A 332 16.40 -2.67 -19.86
CA PRO A 332 16.76 -3.64 -18.80
C PRO A 332 16.09 -5.00 -18.99
N LEU A 333 14.87 -5.06 -19.51
CA LEU A 333 14.16 -6.31 -19.78
C LEU A 333 14.76 -7.01 -21.01
N GLU A 334 15.09 -6.28 -22.06
CA GLU A 334 15.72 -6.81 -23.27
C GLU A 334 17.08 -7.44 -22.92
N LEU A 335 17.91 -6.75 -22.15
CA LEU A 335 19.20 -7.25 -21.67
C LEU A 335 19.03 -8.51 -20.81
N ALA A 336 18.03 -8.56 -19.93
CA ALA A 336 17.73 -9.74 -19.12
C ALA A 336 17.40 -10.96 -20.01
N VAL A 337 16.63 -10.78 -21.07
CA VAL A 337 16.33 -11.85 -22.03
C VAL A 337 17.59 -12.31 -22.74
N LEU A 338 18.44 -11.38 -23.21
CA LEU A 338 19.70 -11.73 -23.88
C LEU A 338 20.67 -12.49 -22.96
N GLU A 339 20.80 -12.08 -21.72
CA GLU A 339 21.65 -12.71 -20.70
C GLU A 339 21.21 -14.15 -20.44
N LEU A 340 19.92 -14.38 -20.21
CA LEU A 340 19.35 -15.70 -19.95
C LEU A 340 19.57 -16.68 -21.10
N MET A 341 19.49 -16.22 -22.34
CA MET A 341 19.60 -17.07 -23.51
C MET A 341 21.06 -17.39 -23.86
N ASN A 342 22.00 -16.46 -23.58
CA ASN A 342 23.43 -16.69 -23.78
C ASN A 342 24.00 -17.72 -22.77
N HIS A 343 23.60 -17.63 -21.47
CA HIS A 343 23.99 -18.62 -20.48
C HIS A 343 23.48 -20.03 -20.77
N ALA A 344 22.37 -20.16 -21.50
CA ALA A 344 21.88 -21.47 -21.94
C ALA A 344 22.70 -22.06 -23.11
N ALA A 345 23.32 -21.22 -23.92
CA ALA A 345 24.21 -21.67 -25.03
C ALA A 345 25.58 -22.10 -24.52
N ASP A 346 26.10 -21.47 -23.46
CA ASP A 346 27.43 -21.83 -22.87
C ASP A 346 27.40 -23.11 -22.03
N ASN A 347 26.22 -23.59 -21.63
CA ASN A 347 26.04 -24.82 -20.82
C ASN A 347 25.44 -26.00 -21.60
N ALA A 348 25.28 -25.92 -22.91
CA ALA A 348 24.80 -26.98 -23.80
C ALA A 348 25.93 -27.52 -24.68
#